data_c3336608fedb835392a132d93be6cd9d
#
_entry.id   c3336608fedb835392a132d93be6cd9d
#
_cell.length_a   1.000
_cell.length_b   1.000
_cell.length_c   1.000
_cell.angle_alpha   90.00
_cell.angle_beta   90.00
_cell.angle_gamma   90.00
#
_symmetry.space_group_name_H-M   'P 1'
#
loop_
_entity.id
_entity.type
_entity.pdbx_description
1 polymer ?
#
loop_
_entity_poly.entity_id
_entity_poly.type
_entity_poly.pdbx_seq_one_letter_code
_entity_poly.pdbx_strand_id
1 'polypeptide(L)'
;MHNKMRLRLAGFFGVVFSLVVASAHGEAPSTGFMQLPQADGGSVTVFYPSSDPENVFSQGPFRLSLASKGNPVKGNARLIVISHGSGGSPWVHADLARTLVKRGFTVALPQHHGDNYLDSSGPGPSSWSKRPQEVSMAIDVVAGYPPLAAHLSLDAVGVFGGSAGGHTALSLAGGIWSNPRFREHCDKNIAQDFSSCVGFITSLDGSWLDGLKMWFAKQVIAARFSDDSVHQYEDSRIKAAIAMVPYAADFVPESLSNPKIPLGLVIADKDVNQVPKFHVEAILNACAPRCEVVMRMPDAGHGAMLSPMPPLEPGSIGSTLLSDPPSFDRTQEIPELNQRITDFFIRNLLHQPKLDQQDFVRQ
;
A
#
# COMPACT_ATOMS: atom_id res chain seq x y z
N MET A 1 -45.60 16.31 -84.70
CA MET A 1 -45.46 14.97 -84.09
C MET A 1 -44.26 14.98 -83.22
N HIS A 2 -44.42 15.21 -81.92
CA HIS A 2 -43.33 15.24 -80.90
C HIS A 2 -43.69 14.38 -79.72
N ASN A 3 -42.98 13.24 -79.62
CA ASN A 3 -43.17 12.23 -78.62
C ASN A 3 -42.28 12.63 -77.41
N LYS A 4 -42.86 12.97 -76.23
CA LYS A 4 -42.14 13.26 -75.00
C LYS A 4 -42.10 12.01 -74.12
N MET A 5 -40.95 11.40 -74.06
CA MET A 5 -40.63 10.29 -73.16
C MET A 5 -40.43 10.82 -71.74
N ARG A 6 -41.28 10.39 -70.80
CA ARG A 6 -41.18 10.71 -69.35
C ARG A 6 -40.33 9.66 -68.68
N LEU A 7 -39.17 10.09 -68.15
CA LEU A 7 -38.27 9.29 -67.30
C LEU A 7 -38.82 9.30 -65.88
N ARG A 8 -39.17 8.13 -65.33
CA ARG A 8 -39.53 7.99 -63.91
C ARG A 8 -38.29 7.68 -63.12
N LEU A 9 -37.85 8.59 -62.20
CA LEU A 9 -36.83 8.35 -61.20
C LEU A 9 -37.48 7.56 -60.08
N ALA A 10 -37.02 6.32 -59.83
CA ALA A 10 -37.32 5.56 -58.62
C ALA A 10 -36.32 5.92 -57.52
N GLY A 11 -36.79 6.60 -56.50
CA GLY A 11 -35.99 6.95 -55.32
C GLY A 11 -35.84 5.71 -54.42
N PHE A 12 -34.60 5.25 -54.25
CA PHE A 12 -34.24 4.25 -53.24
C PHE A 12 -34.04 4.95 -51.89
N PHE A 13 -34.99 4.78 -50.97
CA PHE A 13 -34.83 5.17 -49.58
C PHE A 13 -34.01 4.07 -48.87
N GLY A 14 -32.72 4.30 -48.66
CA GLY A 14 -31.88 3.46 -47.81
C GLY A 14 -32.13 3.79 -46.33
N VAL A 15 -32.77 2.90 -45.60
CA VAL A 15 -32.89 2.98 -44.15
C VAL A 15 -31.57 2.56 -43.57
N VAL A 16 -30.78 3.52 -43.08
CA VAL A 16 -29.56 3.27 -42.29
C VAL A 16 -29.99 2.88 -40.86
N PHE A 17 -29.91 1.59 -40.55
CA PHE A 17 -30.06 1.10 -39.19
C PHE A 17 -28.75 1.39 -38.44
N SER A 18 -28.73 2.48 -37.69
CA SER A 18 -27.65 2.72 -36.72
C SER A 18 -27.77 1.76 -35.53
N LEU A 19 -26.94 0.73 -35.53
CA LEU A 19 -26.74 -0.10 -34.33
C LEU A 19 -26.08 0.74 -33.25
N VAL A 20 -26.86 1.21 -32.30
CA VAL A 20 -26.36 1.75 -31.03
C VAL A 20 -25.88 0.58 -30.22
N VAL A 21 -24.58 0.31 -30.24
CA VAL A 21 -23.92 -0.60 -29.30
C VAL A 21 -23.95 0.12 -27.95
N ALA A 22 -24.96 -0.14 -27.13
CA ALA A 22 -24.96 0.23 -25.75
C ALA A 22 -23.85 -0.54 -25.04
N SER A 23 -22.72 0.12 -24.79
CA SER A 23 -21.71 -0.39 -23.87
C SER A 23 -22.38 -0.52 -22.51
N ALA A 24 -22.72 -1.73 -22.12
CA ALA A 24 -23.15 -2.03 -20.76
C ALA A 24 -21.93 -1.77 -19.85
N HIS A 25 -21.78 -0.54 -19.37
CA HIS A 25 -20.96 -0.27 -18.21
C HIS A 25 -21.66 -0.93 -17.03
N GLY A 26 -21.26 -2.17 -16.72
CA GLY A 26 -21.72 -2.81 -15.49
C GLY A 26 -21.39 -1.88 -14.31
N GLU A 27 -22.35 -1.68 -13.45
CA GLU A 27 -22.16 -0.93 -12.22
C GLU A 27 -20.98 -1.51 -11.44
N ALA A 28 -20.10 -0.66 -10.90
CA ALA A 28 -18.94 -1.12 -10.15
C ALA A 28 -19.42 -1.98 -8.95
N PRO A 29 -18.75 -3.10 -8.66
CA PRO A 29 -19.20 -3.98 -7.58
C PRO A 29 -19.20 -3.24 -6.25
N SER A 30 -20.15 -3.61 -5.37
CA SER A 30 -20.14 -3.20 -3.98
C SER A 30 -18.89 -3.69 -3.27
N THR A 31 -18.47 -2.99 -2.23
CA THR A 31 -17.34 -3.40 -1.40
C THR A 31 -17.79 -4.32 -0.29
N GLY A 32 -17.57 -5.61 -0.45
CA GLY A 32 -17.72 -6.61 0.60
C GLY A 32 -16.59 -6.48 1.65
N PHE A 33 -16.89 -6.89 2.86
CA PHE A 33 -15.93 -6.84 3.95
C PHE A 33 -16.14 -8.02 4.89
N MET A 34 -15.04 -8.64 5.35
CA MET A 34 -15.03 -9.62 6.43
C MET A 34 -13.69 -9.64 7.17
N GLN A 35 -13.68 -10.25 8.36
CA GLN A 35 -12.47 -10.56 9.09
C GLN A 35 -12.28 -12.07 9.13
N LEU A 36 -11.09 -12.53 8.75
CA LEU A 36 -10.69 -13.93 8.80
C LEU A 36 -9.70 -14.15 9.93
N PRO A 37 -9.88 -15.17 10.77
CA PRO A 37 -8.96 -15.46 11.86
C PRO A 37 -7.64 -16.02 11.29
N GLN A 38 -6.52 -15.70 11.97
CA GLN A 38 -5.22 -16.33 11.77
C GLN A 38 -4.97 -17.38 12.83
N ALA A 39 -4.14 -18.37 12.50
CA ALA A 39 -3.84 -19.48 13.41
C ALA A 39 -3.11 -19.04 14.70
N ASP A 40 -2.43 -17.92 14.67
CA ASP A 40 -1.68 -17.30 15.76
C ASP A 40 -2.50 -16.36 16.65
N GLY A 41 -3.83 -16.30 16.43
CA GLY A 41 -4.76 -15.45 17.19
C GLY A 41 -4.94 -14.05 16.61
N GLY A 42 -4.24 -13.70 15.52
CA GLY A 42 -4.44 -12.46 14.77
C GLY A 42 -5.67 -12.51 13.85
N SER A 43 -5.85 -11.48 13.07
CA SER A 43 -6.90 -11.39 12.05
C SER A 43 -6.41 -10.74 10.77
N VAL A 44 -7.00 -11.13 9.66
CA VAL A 44 -6.89 -10.47 8.36
C VAL A 44 -8.22 -9.83 8.03
N THR A 45 -8.23 -8.51 7.89
CA THR A 45 -9.40 -7.80 7.34
C THR A 45 -9.36 -7.90 5.83
N VAL A 46 -10.44 -8.35 5.20
CA VAL A 46 -10.50 -8.55 3.75
C VAL A 46 -11.62 -7.71 3.16
N PHE A 47 -11.28 -6.87 2.18
CA PHE A 47 -12.23 -6.16 1.33
C PHE A 47 -12.24 -6.84 -0.05
N TYR A 48 -13.43 -7.00 -0.65
CA TYR A 48 -13.58 -7.77 -1.88
C TYR A 48 -14.81 -7.33 -2.69
N PRO A 49 -14.85 -7.58 -4.02
CA PRO A 49 -16.02 -7.35 -4.83
C PRO A 49 -17.21 -8.19 -4.32
N SER A 50 -18.35 -7.53 -4.07
CA SER A 50 -19.56 -8.16 -3.56
C SER A 50 -20.77 -7.86 -4.43
N SER A 51 -21.73 -8.82 -4.48
CA SER A 51 -23.06 -8.61 -5.08
C SER A 51 -24.06 -7.97 -4.13
N ASP A 52 -23.78 -7.94 -2.83
CA ASP A 52 -24.69 -7.42 -1.84
C ASP A 52 -24.58 -5.90 -1.71
N PRO A 53 -25.68 -5.18 -1.38
CA PRO A 53 -25.65 -3.73 -1.25
C PRO A 53 -24.81 -3.28 -0.06
N GLU A 54 -24.13 -2.15 -0.24
CA GLU A 54 -23.41 -1.48 0.84
C GLU A 54 -24.36 -0.82 1.82
N ASN A 55 -24.06 -0.92 3.11
CA ASN A 55 -24.75 -0.25 4.21
C ASN A 55 -23.74 0.51 5.07
N VAL A 56 -24.23 1.46 5.86
CA VAL A 56 -23.37 2.18 6.81
C VAL A 56 -22.80 1.19 7.83
N PHE A 57 -21.50 1.09 7.87
CA PHE A 57 -20.72 0.29 8.81
C PHE A 57 -19.84 1.20 9.66
N SER A 58 -19.85 1.00 10.99
CA SER A 58 -19.04 1.78 11.92
C SER A 58 -17.99 0.89 12.59
N GLN A 59 -16.74 1.35 12.55
CA GLN A 59 -15.62 0.68 13.20
C GLN A 59 -14.77 1.71 13.95
N GLY A 60 -14.89 1.72 15.28
CA GLY A 60 -14.31 2.78 16.10
C GLY A 60 -14.77 4.16 15.61
N PRO A 61 -13.85 5.08 15.28
CA PRO A 61 -14.21 6.41 14.80
C PRO A 61 -14.61 6.45 13.32
N PHE A 62 -14.45 5.36 12.57
CA PHE A 62 -14.65 5.34 11.11
C PHE A 62 -16.10 4.96 10.77
N ARG A 63 -16.67 5.68 9.80
CA ARG A 63 -17.96 5.36 9.18
C ARG A 63 -17.75 5.13 7.69
N LEU A 64 -18.01 3.92 7.25
CA LEU A 64 -17.79 3.44 5.89
C LEU A 64 -19.08 2.90 5.29
N SER A 65 -19.17 2.85 3.97
CA SER A 65 -20.21 2.12 3.27
C SER A 65 -19.65 0.78 2.82
N LEU A 66 -20.15 -0.34 3.36
CA LEU A 66 -19.64 -1.69 3.14
C LEU A 66 -20.76 -2.73 3.16
N ALA A 67 -20.62 -3.79 2.35
CA ALA A 67 -21.46 -4.99 2.43
C ALA A 67 -20.82 -5.98 3.44
N SER A 68 -21.20 -5.85 4.72
CA SER A 68 -20.65 -6.69 5.80
C SER A 68 -20.98 -8.17 5.57
N LYS A 69 -19.95 -9.00 5.42
CA LYS A 69 -20.06 -10.44 5.07
C LYS A 69 -20.87 -10.69 3.79
N GLY A 70 -20.88 -9.71 2.86
CA GLY A 70 -21.57 -9.81 1.58
C GLY A 70 -21.02 -10.96 0.72
N ASN A 71 -21.82 -11.46 -0.22
CA ASN A 71 -21.43 -12.56 -1.09
C ASN A 71 -20.32 -12.15 -2.04
N PRO A 72 -19.13 -12.82 -2.02
CA PRO A 72 -18.06 -12.53 -2.95
C PRO A 72 -18.45 -12.80 -4.40
N VAL A 73 -18.02 -11.91 -5.28
CA VAL A 73 -18.15 -12.10 -6.74
C VAL A 73 -16.79 -11.97 -7.41
N LYS A 74 -16.68 -12.52 -8.62
CA LYS A 74 -15.43 -12.45 -9.38
C LYS A 74 -15.15 -11.01 -9.79
N GLY A 75 -13.99 -10.50 -9.39
CA GLY A 75 -13.41 -9.27 -9.88
C GLY A 75 -12.34 -9.52 -10.94
N ASN A 76 -11.18 -8.87 -10.80
CA ASN A 76 -10.04 -9.05 -11.69
C ASN A 76 -9.15 -10.26 -11.33
N ALA A 77 -9.54 -11.03 -10.33
CA ALA A 77 -8.88 -12.22 -9.79
C ALA A 77 -7.51 -11.97 -9.13
N ARG A 78 -7.14 -10.74 -8.79
CA ARG A 78 -5.87 -10.43 -8.13
C ARG A 78 -6.08 -9.98 -6.68
N LEU A 79 -5.11 -10.35 -5.85
CA LEU A 79 -5.03 -9.96 -4.44
C LEU A 79 -4.00 -8.84 -4.26
N ILE A 80 -4.34 -7.85 -3.47
CA ILE A 80 -3.41 -6.86 -2.93
C ILE A 80 -3.33 -7.05 -1.42
N VAL A 81 -2.14 -7.10 -0.84
CA VAL A 81 -1.97 -7.06 0.61
C VAL A 81 -1.51 -5.66 1.02
N ILE A 82 -2.18 -5.07 2.00
CA ILE A 82 -1.82 -3.77 2.56
C ILE A 82 -1.23 -3.97 3.94
N SER A 83 0.04 -3.58 4.12
CA SER A 83 0.74 -3.57 5.40
C SER A 83 0.68 -2.18 6.02
N HIS A 84 0.04 -2.06 7.18
CA HIS A 84 -0.14 -0.78 7.88
C HIS A 84 1.14 -0.31 8.59
N GLY A 85 1.21 0.99 8.92
CA GLY A 85 2.30 1.58 9.70
C GLY A 85 2.38 1.07 11.14
N SER A 86 3.44 1.46 11.87
CA SER A 86 3.62 1.10 13.27
C SER A 86 2.47 1.65 14.13
N GLY A 87 1.95 0.83 15.05
CA GLY A 87 0.78 1.16 15.86
C GLY A 87 -0.52 1.36 15.08
N GLY A 88 -0.53 1.05 13.78
CA GLY A 88 -1.66 1.26 12.87
C GLY A 88 -2.74 0.20 12.96
N SER A 89 -3.73 0.34 12.10
CA SER A 89 -4.83 -0.62 11.95
C SER A 89 -5.18 -0.80 10.47
N PRO A 90 -5.88 -1.89 10.11
CA PRO A 90 -6.41 -2.06 8.75
C PRO A 90 -7.33 -0.90 8.30
N TRP A 91 -8.02 -0.27 9.24
CA TRP A 91 -9.06 0.71 8.96
C TRP A 91 -8.54 2.05 8.42
N VAL A 92 -7.31 2.42 8.74
CA VAL A 92 -6.68 3.65 8.22
C VAL A 92 -6.22 3.54 6.76
N HIS A 93 -6.49 2.41 6.10
CA HIS A 93 -6.28 2.17 4.68
C HIS A 93 -7.58 1.77 3.94
N ALA A 94 -8.73 1.95 4.60
CA ALA A 94 -10.01 1.49 4.06
C ALA A 94 -10.42 2.22 2.76
N ASP A 95 -10.05 3.49 2.57
CA ASP A 95 -10.38 4.21 1.34
C ASP A 95 -9.57 3.71 0.14
N LEU A 96 -8.27 3.42 0.35
CA LEU A 96 -7.46 2.75 -0.68
C LEU A 96 -8.02 1.35 -0.99
N ALA A 97 -8.34 0.56 0.04
CA ALA A 97 -8.91 -0.77 -0.14
C ALA A 97 -10.20 -0.73 -0.96
N ARG A 98 -11.12 0.21 -0.65
CA ARG A 98 -12.36 0.41 -1.41
C ARG A 98 -12.10 0.84 -2.85
N THR A 99 -11.10 1.70 -3.08
CA THR A 99 -10.72 2.13 -4.44
C THR A 99 -10.21 0.95 -5.26
N LEU A 100 -9.37 0.10 -4.67
CA LEU A 100 -8.89 -1.14 -5.30
C LEU A 100 -10.04 -2.13 -5.60
N VAL A 101 -10.99 -2.30 -4.65
CA VAL A 101 -12.15 -3.19 -4.85
C VAL A 101 -13.03 -2.72 -6.00
N LYS A 102 -13.27 -1.41 -6.15
CA LYS A 102 -14.01 -0.85 -7.30
C LYS A 102 -13.36 -1.15 -8.65
N ARG A 103 -12.06 -1.49 -8.66
CA ARG A 103 -11.32 -1.93 -9.86
C ARG A 103 -11.17 -3.46 -9.91
N GLY A 104 -11.91 -4.18 -9.05
CA GLY A 104 -12.03 -5.63 -9.04
C GLY A 104 -10.98 -6.38 -8.24
N PHE A 105 -10.07 -5.72 -7.54
CA PHE A 105 -9.11 -6.38 -6.65
C PHE A 105 -9.80 -6.88 -5.38
N THR A 106 -9.30 -7.99 -4.83
CA THR A 106 -9.48 -8.33 -3.42
C THR A 106 -8.32 -7.76 -2.64
N VAL A 107 -8.57 -7.25 -1.42
CA VAL A 107 -7.55 -6.58 -0.61
C VAL A 107 -7.52 -7.21 0.78
N ALA A 108 -6.37 -7.72 1.20
CA ALA A 108 -6.13 -8.28 2.52
C ALA A 108 -5.26 -7.34 3.36
N LEU A 109 -5.64 -7.13 4.61
CA LEU A 109 -4.93 -6.27 5.55
C LEU A 109 -4.68 -7.06 6.84
N PRO A 110 -3.48 -7.68 6.99
CA PRO A 110 -3.11 -8.33 8.24
C PRO A 110 -2.98 -7.31 9.36
N GLN A 111 -3.35 -7.70 10.58
CA GLN A 111 -3.02 -6.98 11.80
C GLN A 111 -1.69 -7.50 12.32
N HIS A 112 -0.66 -6.66 12.26
CA HIS A 112 0.70 -7.06 12.64
C HIS A 112 0.87 -7.27 14.14
N HIS A 113 1.46 -8.39 14.56
CA HIS A 113 1.65 -8.73 15.95
C HIS A 113 2.66 -7.82 16.65
N GLY A 114 2.33 -7.40 17.86
CA GLY A 114 3.19 -6.56 18.69
C GLY A 114 3.39 -5.14 18.19
N ASP A 115 2.77 -4.76 17.06
CA ASP A 115 2.93 -3.43 16.46
C ASP A 115 1.67 -2.97 15.71
N ASN A 116 0.56 -2.93 16.45
CA ASN A 116 -0.74 -2.49 15.98
C ASN A 116 -1.47 -1.65 17.06
N TYR A 117 -2.62 -1.10 16.74
CA TYR A 117 -3.38 -0.22 17.63
C TYR A 117 -3.89 -0.86 18.92
N LEU A 118 -3.91 -2.19 19.03
CA LEU A 118 -4.28 -2.95 20.23
C LEU A 118 -3.07 -3.47 20.99
N ASP A 119 -1.93 -3.64 20.32
CA ASP A 119 -0.72 -4.23 20.88
C ASP A 119 0.50 -3.50 20.31
N SER A 120 1.20 -2.78 21.17
CA SER A 120 2.44 -2.05 20.88
C SER A 120 3.64 -2.61 21.65
N SER A 121 3.66 -3.92 21.93
CA SER A 121 4.69 -4.56 22.76
C SER A 121 6.05 -4.70 22.08
N GLY A 122 6.11 -4.65 20.74
CA GLY A 122 7.32 -4.89 19.97
C GLY A 122 7.49 -4.08 18.68
N PRO A 123 7.29 -2.73 18.69
CA PRO A 123 7.49 -1.92 17.49
C PRO A 123 8.96 -1.85 17.06
N GLY A 124 9.21 -1.41 15.83
CA GLY A 124 10.55 -1.25 15.25
C GLY A 124 11.11 -2.57 14.71
N PRO A 125 12.45 -2.77 14.70
CA PRO A 125 13.10 -3.93 14.10
C PRO A 125 12.53 -5.29 14.50
N SER A 126 12.05 -5.41 15.75
CA SER A 126 11.43 -6.66 16.25
C SER A 126 10.13 -7.03 15.53
N SER A 127 9.34 -6.02 15.11
CA SER A 127 8.16 -6.21 14.27
C SER A 127 8.56 -6.34 12.80
N TRP A 128 9.44 -5.47 12.30
CA TRP A 128 9.78 -5.40 10.88
C TRP A 128 10.32 -6.72 10.33
N SER A 129 11.07 -7.48 11.14
CA SER A 129 11.58 -8.80 10.74
C SER A 129 10.47 -9.85 10.53
N LYS A 130 9.29 -9.69 11.15
CA LYS A 130 8.17 -10.63 11.07
C LYS A 130 7.15 -10.25 10.01
N ARG A 131 6.95 -8.95 9.76
CA ARG A 131 5.89 -8.44 8.88
C ARG A 131 5.88 -9.03 7.46
N PRO A 132 7.03 -9.27 6.77
CA PRO A 132 7.01 -9.93 5.47
C PRO A 132 6.38 -11.31 5.51
N GLN A 133 6.65 -12.09 6.56
CA GLN A 133 6.03 -13.40 6.77
C GLN A 133 4.54 -13.28 7.09
N GLU A 134 4.13 -12.29 7.88
CA GLU A 134 2.72 -12.03 8.19
C GLU A 134 1.92 -11.62 6.92
N VAL A 135 2.56 -10.94 5.96
CA VAL A 135 1.98 -10.70 4.62
C VAL A 135 1.77 -12.03 3.89
N SER A 136 2.75 -12.93 3.89
CA SER A 136 2.59 -14.26 3.27
C SER A 136 1.50 -15.08 3.94
N MET A 137 1.42 -15.05 5.29
CA MET A 137 0.35 -15.69 6.03
C MET A 137 -1.04 -15.11 5.70
N ALA A 138 -1.14 -13.81 5.47
CA ALA A 138 -2.41 -13.21 5.03
C ALA A 138 -2.85 -13.73 3.65
N ILE A 139 -1.92 -13.97 2.73
CA ILE A 139 -2.22 -14.62 1.44
C ILE A 139 -2.74 -16.05 1.68
N ASP A 140 -2.11 -16.80 2.60
CA ASP A 140 -2.51 -18.18 2.93
C ASP A 140 -3.90 -18.23 3.58
N VAL A 141 -4.23 -17.28 4.46
CA VAL A 141 -5.56 -17.15 5.08
C VAL A 141 -6.64 -16.92 4.01
N VAL A 142 -6.38 -16.04 3.04
CA VAL A 142 -7.32 -15.80 1.92
C VAL A 142 -7.43 -17.04 1.03
N ALA A 143 -6.32 -17.71 0.74
CA ALA A 143 -6.30 -18.98 -0.01
C ALA A 143 -7.08 -20.10 0.68
N GLY A 144 -7.04 -20.15 2.01
CA GLY A 144 -7.75 -21.11 2.84
C GLY A 144 -9.24 -20.85 3.01
N TYR A 145 -9.78 -19.73 2.47
CA TYR A 145 -11.19 -19.40 2.56
C TYR A 145 -11.90 -19.59 1.20
N PRO A 146 -12.56 -20.75 0.95
CA PRO A 146 -13.08 -21.11 -0.36
C PRO A 146 -13.96 -20.07 -1.05
N PRO A 147 -14.85 -19.33 -0.33
CA PRO A 147 -15.69 -18.32 -0.98
C PRO A 147 -14.91 -17.18 -1.64
N LEU A 148 -13.71 -16.83 -1.16
CA LEU A 148 -12.82 -15.86 -1.80
C LEU A 148 -11.86 -16.54 -2.77
N ALA A 149 -11.25 -17.65 -2.35
CA ALA A 149 -10.23 -18.36 -3.12
C ALA A 149 -10.73 -18.79 -4.52
N ALA A 150 -12.02 -19.17 -4.64
CA ALA A 150 -12.64 -19.53 -5.92
C ALA A 150 -12.63 -18.40 -6.97
N HIS A 151 -12.42 -17.17 -6.56
CA HIS A 151 -12.40 -15.98 -7.41
C HIS A 151 -11.01 -15.41 -7.67
N LEU A 152 -9.94 -16.03 -7.11
CA LEU A 152 -8.60 -15.49 -7.10
C LEU A 152 -7.58 -16.40 -7.78
N SER A 153 -6.58 -15.77 -8.39
CA SER A 153 -5.34 -16.37 -8.86
C SER A 153 -4.21 -15.77 -8.02
N LEU A 154 -3.68 -16.55 -7.09
CA LEU A 154 -2.71 -16.08 -6.10
C LEU A 154 -1.24 -16.22 -6.56
N ASP A 155 -1.01 -16.44 -7.84
CA ASP A 155 0.29 -16.48 -8.50
C ASP A 155 0.90 -15.09 -8.74
N ALA A 156 0.07 -14.04 -8.67
CA ALA A 156 0.48 -12.65 -8.83
C ALA A 156 -0.27 -11.74 -7.84
N VAL A 157 0.37 -11.49 -6.71
CA VAL A 157 -0.11 -10.66 -5.60
C VAL A 157 0.64 -9.34 -5.58
N GLY A 158 -0.06 -8.24 -5.31
CA GLY A 158 0.55 -6.94 -5.05
C GLY A 158 0.69 -6.66 -3.57
N VAL A 159 1.66 -5.84 -3.19
CA VAL A 159 1.83 -5.36 -1.82
C VAL A 159 1.91 -3.84 -1.80
N PHE A 160 1.10 -3.21 -0.96
CA PHE A 160 1.22 -1.80 -0.60
C PHE A 160 1.60 -1.70 0.87
N GLY A 161 2.48 -0.77 1.22
CA GLY A 161 2.77 -0.49 2.61
C GLY A 161 3.11 0.97 2.87
N GLY A 162 2.66 1.50 4.02
CA GLY A 162 2.99 2.84 4.49
C GLY A 162 3.85 2.79 5.76
N SER A 163 4.86 3.67 5.88
CA SER A 163 5.74 3.75 7.06
C SER A 163 6.45 2.41 7.34
N ALA A 164 6.25 1.79 8.50
CA ALA A 164 6.72 0.43 8.79
C ALA A 164 6.17 -0.61 7.80
N GLY A 165 4.96 -0.41 7.26
CA GLY A 165 4.46 -1.21 6.13
C GLY A 165 5.22 -0.96 4.84
N GLY A 166 5.70 0.27 4.62
CA GLY A 166 6.59 0.60 3.51
C GLY A 166 7.93 -0.14 3.60
N HIS A 167 8.48 -0.25 4.81
CA HIS A 167 9.63 -1.12 5.11
C HIS A 167 9.34 -2.58 4.69
N THR A 168 8.15 -3.09 5.05
CA THR A 168 7.69 -4.43 4.64
C THR A 168 7.65 -4.58 3.12
N ALA A 169 7.11 -3.59 2.41
CA ALA A 169 7.04 -3.60 0.94
C ALA A 169 8.44 -3.59 0.29
N LEU A 170 9.38 -2.81 0.83
CA LEU A 170 10.79 -2.80 0.39
C LEU A 170 11.47 -4.16 0.62
N SER A 171 11.25 -4.77 1.79
CA SER A 171 11.77 -6.11 2.10
C SER A 171 11.28 -7.15 1.09
N LEU A 172 9.99 -7.13 0.77
CA LEU A 172 9.35 -8.04 -0.21
C LEU A 172 9.77 -7.75 -1.67
N ALA A 173 10.25 -6.54 -1.95
CA ALA A 173 10.84 -6.20 -3.25
C ALA A 173 12.30 -6.68 -3.42
N GLY A 174 12.86 -7.32 -2.39
CA GLY A 174 14.22 -7.87 -2.39
C GLY A 174 15.23 -7.05 -1.58
N GLY A 175 14.75 -6.05 -0.83
CA GLY A 175 15.60 -5.23 0.04
C GLY A 175 16.22 -6.02 1.18
N ILE A 176 17.49 -5.74 1.47
CA ILE A 176 18.24 -6.29 2.59
C ILE A 176 18.43 -5.19 3.62
N TRP A 177 18.14 -5.46 4.88
CA TRP A 177 18.29 -4.54 5.98
C TRP A 177 18.87 -5.20 7.23
N SER A 178 19.34 -4.40 8.22
CA SER A 178 19.99 -4.96 9.39
C SER A 178 19.92 -4.05 10.62
N ASN A 179 19.96 -4.66 11.81
CA ASN A 179 20.07 -3.95 13.09
C ASN A 179 21.33 -3.08 13.20
N PRO A 180 22.53 -3.50 12.73
CA PRO A 180 23.70 -2.63 12.70
C PRO A 180 23.47 -1.31 11.95
N ARG A 181 22.81 -1.35 10.79
CA ARG A 181 22.50 -0.13 10.03
C ARG A 181 21.49 0.78 10.73
N PHE A 182 20.47 0.19 11.39
CA PHE A 182 19.57 0.94 12.23
C PHE A 182 20.30 1.70 13.34
N ARG A 183 21.19 1.00 14.08
CA ARG A 183 22.02 1.62 15.13
C ARG A 183 22.92 2.71 14.56
N GLU A 184 23.60 2.45 13.46
CA GLU A 184 24.50 3.40 12.78
C GLU A 184 23.77 4.66 12.34
N HIS A 185 22.58 4.50 11.73
CA HIS A 185 21.74 5.62 11.32
C HIS A 185 21.37 6.49 12.51
N CYS A 186 20.83 5.89 13.57
CA CYS A 186 20.41 6.63 14.76
C CYS A 186 21.61 7.23 15.51
N ASP A 187 22.76 6.59 15.52
CA ASP A 187 23.96 7.19 16.12
C ASP A 187 24.42 8.45 15.37
N LYS A 188 24.42 8.41 14.05
CA LYS A 188 24.92 9.51 13.22
C LYS A 188 23.89 10.62 13.00
N ASN A 189 22.63 10.29 12.85
CA ASN A 189 21.61 11.18 12.29
C ASN A 189 20.49 11.55 13.27
N ILE A 190 20.53 11.10 14.52
CA ILE A 190 19.43 11.27 15.49
C ILE A 190 18.97 12.72 15.67
N ALA A 191 19.84 13.71 15.50
CA ALA A 191 19.48 15.12 15.61
C ALA A 191 18.62 15.63 14.45
N GLN A 192 18.66 14.95 13.30
CA GLN A 192 17.95 15.35 12.07
C GLN A 192 16.77 14.43 11.75
N ASP A 193 16.73 13.24 12.36
CA ASP A 193 15.76 12.19 12.08
C ASP A 193 15.37 11.48 13.38
N PHE A 194 15.03 12.27 14.39
CA PHE A 194 14.79 11.78 15.75
C PHE A 194 13.61 10.82 15.82
N SER A 195 12.49 11.18 15.20
CA SER A 195 11.25 10.41 15.26
C SER A 195 11.40 9.02 14.64
N SER A 196 12.22 8.88 13.60
CA SER A 196 12.49 7.57 12.97
C SER A 196 13.25 6.62 13.91
N CYS A 197 14.02 7.16 14.86
CA CYS A 197 14.80 6.39 15.83
C CYS A 197 14.04 6.04 17.11
N VAL A 198 13.10 6.91 17.56
CA VAL A 198 12.41 6.75 18.84
C VAL A 198 10.91 6.54 18.71
N GLY A 199 10.35 6.68 17.50
CA GLY A 199 8.92 6.56 17.23
C GLY A 199 8.11 7.63 18.00
N PHE A 200 7.01 7.20 18.59
CA PHE A 200 6.06 8.06 19.31
C PHE A 200 6.36 8.19 20.82
N ILE A 201 7.55 7.77 21.27
CA ILE A 201 7.89 7.74 22.72
C ILE A 201 8.16 9.15 23.24
N THR A 202 8.88 9.97 22.48
CA THR A 202 9.25 11.35 22.84
C THR A 202 9.57 12.15 21.58
N SER A 203 9.68 13.49 21.72
CA SER A 203 10.06 14.39 20.63
C SER A 203 11.11 15.39 21.10
N LEU A 204 11.83 15.97 20.15
CA LEU A 204 12.66 17.14 20.41
C LEU A 204 11.75 18.39 20.43
N ASP A 205 12.00 19.29 21.38
CA ASP A 205 11.20 20.50 21.61
C ASP A 205 12.04 21.79 21.59
N GLY A 206 13.33 21.70 21.25
CA GLY A 206 14.26 22.81 21.23
C GLY A 206 14.82 23.14 22.62
N SER A 207 14.48 22.38 23.65
CA SER A 207 14.97 22.63 25.04
C SER A 207 16.39 22.10 25.22
N TRP A 208 17.02 22.54 26.30
CA TRP A 208 18.34 22.05 26.72
C TRP A 208 18.35 20.54 27.06
N LEU A 209 17.18 19.95 27.28
CA LEU A 209 17.02 18.50 27.50
C LEU A 209 17.16 17.66 26.24
N ASP A 210 17.07 18.25 25.06
CA ASP A 210 17.13 17.50 23.80
C ASP A 210 18.43 16.72 23.62
N GLY A 211 19.56 17.30 24.10
CA GLY A 211 20.84 16.58 24.12
C GLY A 211 20.79 15.32 25.00
N LEU A 212 20.14 15.40 26.15
CA LEU A 212 19.96 14.24 27.03
C LEU A 212 19.01 13.21 26.47
N LYS A 213 17.90 13.64 25.84
CA LYS A 213 16.97 12.73 25.13
C LYS A 213 17.69 11.94 24.03
N MET A 214 18.47 12.62 23.20
CA MET A 214 19.25 11.97 22.13
C MET A 214 20.29 11.00 22.67
N TRP A 215 21.05 11.40 23.71
CA TRP A 215 22.03 10.51 24.32
C TRP A 215 21.37 9.26 24.91
N PHE A 216 20.29 9.40 25.66
CA PHE A 216 19.56 8.29 26.26
C PHE A 216 18.97 7.36 25.19
N ALA A 217 18.38 7.92 24.14
CA ALA A 217 17.84 7.15 23.01
C ALA A 217 18.93 6.28 22.35
N LYS A 218 20.13 6.84 22.12
CA LYS A 218 21.26 6.07 21.55
C LYS A 218 21.66 4.88 22.44
N GLN A 219 21.69 5.08 23.79
CA GLN A 219 22.02 3.99 24.71
C GLN A 219 20.97 2.88 24.68
N VAL A 220 19.68 3.25 24.66
CA VAL A 220 18.56 2.29 24.59
C VAL A 220 18.60 1.52 23.27
N ILE A 221 18.82 2.20 22.15
CA ILE A 221 18.90 1.58 20.82
C ILE A 221 20.09 0.61 20.77
N ALA A 222 21.27 1.02 21.23
CA ALA A 222 22.46 0.18 21.24
C ALA A 222 22.26 -1.11 22.09
N ALA A 223 21.57 -0.98 23.24
CA ALA A 223 21.31 -2.11 24.12
C ALA A 223 20.20 -3.04 23.58
N ARG A 224 19.10 -2.45 23.06
CA ARG A 224 17.91 -3.20 22.66
C ARG A 224 18.10 -3.94 21.32
N PHE A 225 18.85 -3.36 20.40
CA PHE A 225 19.09 -3.89 19.05
C PHE A 225 20.58 -4.24 18.88
N SER A 226 21.16 -4.92 19.86
CA SER A 226 22.61 -5.20 19.96
C SER A 226 23.08 -6.32 19.01
N ASP A 227 22.15 -7.16 18.51
CA ASP A 227 22.49 -8.23 17.58
C ASP A 227 22.87 -7.68 16.19
N ASP A 228 23.59 -8.51 15.43
CA ASP A 228 24.06 -8.18 14.07
C ASP A 228 23.20 -8.86 12.99
N SER A 229 21.93 -9.08 13.29
CA SER A 229 21.00 -9.73 12.37
C SER A 229 20.87 -8.95 11.06
N VAL A 230 20.93 -9.72 9.97
CA VAL A 230 20.64 -9.27 8.60
C VAL A 230 19.37 -9.96 8.14
N HIS A 231 18.47 -9.20 7.57
CA HIS A 231 17.14 -9.67 7.20
C HIS A 231 16.90 -9.57 5.70
N GLN A 232 16.36 -10.63 5.14
CA GLN A 232 15.86 -10.72 3.78
C GLN A 232 14.69 -11.69 3.77
N TYR A 233 13.66 -11.41 2.99
CA TYR A 233 12.51 -12.29 2.84
C TYR A 233 11.95 -12.24 1.42
N GLU A 234 11.51 -13.39 0.92
CA GLU A 234 10.94 -13.52 -0.41
C GLU A 234 9.67 -14.39 -0.36
N ASP A 235 8.67 -13.97 -1.10
CA ASP A 235 7.50 -14.80 -1.44
C ASP A 235 7.29 -14.70 -2.95
N SER A 236 7.45 -15.81 -3.65
CA SER A 236 7.38 -15.88 -5.11
C SER A 236 6.02 -15.48 -5.70
N ARG A 237 4.96 -15.44 -4.88
CA ARG A 237 3.62 -14.99 -5.27
C ARG A 237 3.55 -13.48 -5.43
N ILE A 238 4.43 -12.72 -4.76
CA ILE A 238 4.43 -11.26 -4.80
C ILE A 238 5.12 -10.81 -6.09
N LYS A 239 4.40 -10.02 -6.91
CA LYS A 239 4.83 -9.61 -8.25
C LYS A 239 4.88 -8.08 -8.45
N ALA A 240 4.42 -7.30 -7.48
CA ALA A 240 4.55 -5.84 -7.49
C ALA A 240 4.48 -5.29 -6.07
N ALA A 241 5.25 -4.24 -5.76
CA ALA A 241 5.25 -3.62 -4.44
C ALA A 241 5.23 -2.09 -4.56
N ILE A 242 4.52 -1.42 -3.64
CA ILE A 242 4.57 0.02 -3.45
C ILE A 242 4.94 0.31 -2.01
N ALA A 243 5.98 1.13 -1.80
CA ALA A 243 6.38 1.66 -0.51
C ALA A 243 6.07 3.17 -0.44
N MET A 244 5.20 3.55 0.48
CA MET A 244 4.82 4.94 0.75
C MET A 244 5.46 5.41 2.05
N VAL A 245 6.16 6.53 2.01
CA VAL A 245 6.86 7.12 3.17
C VAL A 245 7.53 6.05 4.05
N PRO A 246 8.31 5.12 3.46
CA PRO A 246 8.84 3.97 4.17
C PRO A 246 9.86 4.36 5.22
N TYR A 247 9.92 3.64 6.34
CA TYR A 247 11.17 3.56 7.06
C TYR A 247 12.19 2.79 6.20
N ALA A 248 13.38 3.34 5.98
CA ALA A 248 14.35 2.71 5.08
C ALA A 248 15.83 2.96 5.42
N ALA A 249 16.12 3.66 6.52
CA ALA A 249 17.49 4.01 6.89
C ALA A 249 18.35 2.81 7.32
N ASP A 250 17.73 1.67 7.61
CA ASP A 250 18.35 0.40 7.97
C ASP A 250 18.63 -0.53 6.77
N PHE A 251 18.12 -0.16 5.59
CA PHE A 251 18.39 -0.94 4.37
C PHE A 251 19.82 -0.73 3.85
N VAL A 252 20.30 -1.71 3.11
CA VAL A 252 21.39 -1.60 2.16
C VAL A 252 20.78 -1.09 0.85
N PRO A 253 20.85 0.21 0.51
CA PRO A 253 20.12 0.77 -0.64
C PRO A 253 20.47 0.05 -1.95
N GLU A 254 21.73 -0.39 -2.09
CA GLU A 254 22.25 -1.11 -3.26
C GLU A 254 21.55 -2.45 -3.48
N SER A 255 20.97 -3.08 -2.43
CA SER A 255 20.16 -4.30 -2.56
C SER A 255 18.89 -4.09 -3.39
N LEU A 256 18.42 -2.85 -3.47
CA LEU A 256 17.29 -2.42 -4.28
C LEU A 256 17.69 -1.72 -5.59
N SER A 257 18.99 -1.70 -5.94
CA SER A 257 19.45 -1.14 -7.23
C SER A 257 18.88 -1.88 -8.45
N ASN A 258 18.47 -3.12 -8.26
CA ASN A 258 17.73 -3.92 -9.23
C ASN A 258 16.61 -4.69 -8.52
N PRO A 259 15.47 -4.04 -8.24
CA PRO A 259 14.36 -4.68 -7.52
C PRO A 259 13.92 -5.96 -8.26
N LYS A 260 13.63 -7.03 -7.49
CA LYS A 260 13.22 -8.32 -8.06
C LYS A 260 11.84 -8.28 -8.73
N ILE A 261 11.04 -7.30 -8.35
CA ILE A 261 9.69 -7.05 -8.86
C ILE A 261 9.51 -5.55 -9.12
N PRO A 262 8.55 -5.11 -9.95
CA PRO A 262 8.18 -3.72 -10.08
C PRO A 262 8.00 -3.06 -8.71
N LEU A 263 8.79 -2.00 -8.46
CA LEU A 263 8.77 -1.25 -7.21
C LEU A 263 8.30 0.19 -7.47
N GLY A 264 7.20 0.56 -6.83
CA GLY A 264 6.68 1.92 -6.78
C GLY A 264 7.05 2.62 -5.48
N LEU A 265 7.36 3.90 -5.53
CA LEU A 265 7.64 4.74 -4.38
C LEU A 265 6.65 5.90 -4.33
N VAL A 266 6.13 6.21 -3.14
CA VAL A 266 5.31 7.40 -2.87
C VAL A 266 6.04 8.26 -1.86
N ILE A 267 6.23 9.54 -2.21
CA ILE A 267 7.08 10.50 -1.49
C ILE A 267 6.23 11.64 -0.96
N ALA A 268 6.34 11.92 0.33
CA ALA A 268 5.78 13.10 0.99
C ALA A 268 6.93 14.01 1.41
N ASP A 269 7.09 15.18 0.77
CA ASP A 269 8.30 16.00 0.93
C ASP A 269 8.37 16.70 2.30
N LYS A 270 7.24 16.85 3.00
CA LYS A 270 7.18 17.42 4.35
C LYS A 270 7.08 16.37 5.46
N ASP A 271 7.47 15.14 5.17
CA ASP A 271 7.53 14.07 6.18
C ASP A 271 8.61 14.39 7.23
N VAL A 272 8.16 14.62 8.48
CA VAL A 272 9.02 14.87 9.64
C VAL A 272 9.23 13.64 10.51
N ASN A 273 8.54 12.54 10.20
CA ASN A 273 8.66 11.27 10.92
C ASN A 273 9.69 10.36 10.26
N GLN A 274 9.64 10.19 8.95
CA GLN A 274 10.69 9.60 8.14
C GLN A 274 11.23 10.65 7.16
N VAL A 275 12.25 11.40 7.57
CA VAL A 275 12.82 12.47 6.75
C VAL A 275 13.26 11.93 5.39
N PRO A 276 12.69 12.40 4.26
CA PRO A 276 12.83 11.74 2.95
C PRO A 276 14.26 11.43 2.53
N LYS A 277 15.21 12.33 2.80
CA LYS A 277 16.62 12.17 2.42
C LYS A 277 17.29 10.93 3.01
N PHE A 278 16.84 10.46 4.18
CA PHE A 278 17.39 9.29 4.85
C PHE A 278 16.65 8.00 4.50
N HIS A 279 15.43 8.12 3.97
CA HIS A 279 14.52 7.00 3.73
C HIS A 279 14.19 6.86 2.24
N VAL A 280 13.05 7.34 1.80
CA VAL A 280 12.55 7.11 0.44
C VAL A 280 13.47 7.64 -0.65
N GLU A 281 14.15 8.78 -0.43
CA GLU A 281 15.10 9.34 -1.39
C GLU A 281 16.38 8.49 -1.50
N ALA A 282 16.84 7.91 -0.39
CA ALA A 282 18.00 7.02 -0.41
C ALA A 282 17.69 5.77 -1.27
N ILE A 283 16.49 5.22 -1.16
CA ILE A 283 16.03 4.10 -1.98
C ILE A 283 15.87 4.53 -3.43
N LEU A 284 15.21 5.67 -3.70
CA LEU A 284 15.03 6.20 -5.06
C LEU A 284 16.38 6.39 -5.77
N ASN A 285 17.36 6.99 -5.09
CA ASN A 285 18.70 7.19 -5.65
C ASN A 285 19.41 5.88 -6.00
N ALA A 286 19.15 4.82 -5.25
CA ALA A 286 19.74 3.50 -5.52
C ALA A 286 19.02 2.76 -6.66
N CYS A 287 17.68 2.85 -6.74
CA CYS A 287 16.91 2.04 -7.68
C CYS A 287 16.57 2.72 -9.02
N ALA A 288 16.69 4.05 -9.13
CA ALA A 288 16.37 4.75 -10.37
C ALA A 288 17.32 4.32 -11.52
N PRO A 289 16.84 4.16 -12.76
CA PRO A 289 15.43 4.31 -13.23
C PRO A 289 14.58 3.02 -13.14
N ARG A 290 14.99 2.00 -12.39
CA ARG A 290 14.32 0.69 -12.32
C ARG A 290 13.14 0.65 -11.36
N CYS A 291 12.95 1.69 -10.54
CA CYS A 291 11.74 1.91 -9.74
C CYS A 291 10.96 3.11 -10.26
N GLU A 292 9.65 3.15 -9.96
CA GLU A 292 8.73 4.20 -10.39
C GLU A 292 8.40 5.12 -9.21
N VAL A 293 8.47 6.45 -9.39
CA VAL A 293 7.81 7.39 -8.48
C VAL A 293 6.33 7.43 -8.86
N VAL A 294 5.50 6.71 -8.10
CA VAL A 294 4.05 6.63 -8.32
C VAL A 294 3.40 7.98 -8.09
N MET A 295 3.81 8.66 -7.00
CA MET A 295 3.41 10.04 -6.72
C MET A 295 4.44 10.72 -5.81
N ARG A 296 4.70 12.00 -6.09
CA ARG A 296 5.43 12.90 -5.19
C ARG A 296 4.48 14.00 -4.76
N MET A 297 4.36 14.22 -3.46
CA MET A 297 3.45 15.17 -2.85
C MET A 297 4.26 16.23 -2.10
N PRO A 298 4.52 17.41 -2.71
CA PRO A 298 5.40 18.42 -2.15
C PRO A 298 4.91 19.01 -0.82
N ASP A 299 3.59 18.99 -0.62
CA ASP A 299 2.94 19.56 0.55
C ASP A 299 2.50 18.52 1.61
N ALA A 300 2.67 17.24 1.33
CA ALA A 300 2.24 16.16 2.21
C ALA A 300 3.25 15.87 3.33
N GLY A 301 2.73 15.56 4.52
CA GLY A 301 3.45 14.99 5.65
C GLY A 301 3.26 13.47 5.75
N HIS A 302 3.79 12.87 6.83
CA HIS A 302 3.72 11.43 7.07
C HIS A 302 2.30 10.86 7.09
N GLY A 303 1.34 11.62 7.63
CA GLY A 303 -0.06 11.22 7.74
C GLY A 303 -0.82 11.10 6.41
N ALA A 304 -0.23 11.55 5.29
CA ALA A 304 -0.84 11.37 3.97
C ALA A 304 -1.10 9.90 3.60
N MET A 305 -0.37 8.97 4.22
CA MET A 305 -0.60 7.52 4.04
C MET A 305 -1.91 7.00 4.65
N LEU A 306 -2.53 7.77 5.57
CA LEU A 306 -3.72 7.35 6.31
C LEU A 306 -4.98 7.85 5.60
N SER A 307 -5.85 6.93 5.19
CA SER A 307 -7.14 7.26 4.57
C SER A 307 -8.15 6.12 4.82
N PRO A 308 -9.18 6.38 5.68
CA PRO A 308 -9.49 7.64 6.37
C PRO A 308 -8.48 8.00 7.48
N MET A 309 -8.32 9.32 7.72
CA MET A 309 -7.50 9.82 8.83
C MET A 309 -8.19 9.47 10.17
N PRO A 310 -7.49 8.83 11.12
CA PRO A 310 -8.03 8.65 12.46
C PRO A 310 -8.07 9.99 13.22
N PRO A 311 -8.91 10.13 14.25
CA PRO A 311 -8.84 11.27 15.13
C PRO A 311 -7.48 11.30 15.83
N LEU A 312 -6.85 12.48 15.85
CA LEU A 312 -5.56 12.71 16.50
C LEU A 312 -5.78 13.62 17.69
N GLU A 313 -5.27 13.23 18.87
CA GLU A 313 -5.36 14.04 20.08
C GLU A 313 -4.48 15.30 19.93
N PRO A 314 -5.06 16.51 20.01
CA PRO A 314 -4.32 17.76 19.87
C PRO A 314 -3.15 17.85 20.88
N GLY A 315 -1.97 18.26 20.39
CA GLY A 315 -0.77 18.39 21.20
C GLY A 315 -0.06 17.07 21.54
N SER A 316 -0.58 15.92 21.07
CA SER A 316 0.12 14.65 21.18
C SER A 316 1.28 14.55 20.17
N ILE A 317 2.25 13.67 20.46
CA ILE A 317 3.31 13.34 19.51
C ILE A 317 2.69 12.77 18.22
N GLY A 318 1.64 11.95 18.33
CA GLY A 318 0.90 11.44 17.20
C GLY A 318 0.35 12.55 16.30
N SER A 319 -0.27 13.59 16.88
CA SER A 319 -0.76 14.72 16.09
C SER A 319 0.39 15.51 15.44
N THR A 320 1.52 15.68 16.13
CA THR A 320 2.69 16.37 15.58
C THR A 320 3.27 15.66 14.36
N LEU A 321 3.31 14.32 14.38
CA LEU A 321 3.93 13.51 13.34
C LEU A 321 2.98 13.13 12.18
N LEU A 322 1.66 13.08 12.46
CA LEU A 322 0.68 12.54 11.51
C LEU A 322 -0.32 13.57 10.99
N SER A 323 -0.40 14.77 11.60
CA SER A 323 -1.28 15.82 11.05
C SER A 323 -0.80 16.30 9.69
N ASP A 324 -1.77 16.66 8.86
CA ASP A 324 -1.45 17.26 7.57
C ASP A 324 -0.81 18.65 7.73
N PRO A 325 0.24 18.95 6.96
CA PRO A 325 0.71 20.33 6.84
C PRO A 325 -0.40 21.25 6.30
N PRO A 326 -0.43 22.54 6.70
CA PRO A 326 -1.51 23.47 6.33
C PRO A 326 -1.71 23.65 4.82
N SER A 327 -0.67 23.39 4.01
CA SER A 327 -0.72 23.48 2.55
C SER A 327 -1.21 22.21 1.86
N PHE A 328 -1.41 21.11 2.58
CA PHE A 328 -1.81 19.83 1.99
C PHE A 328 -3.33 19.72 1.86
N ASP A 329 -3.82 19.61 0.62
CA ASP A 329 -5.23 19.37 0.34
C ASP A 329 -5.53 17.88 0.24
N ARG A 330 -5.82 17.27 1.40
CA ARG A 330 -6.18 15.84 1.50
C ARG A 330 -7.36 15.46 0.63
N THR A 331 -8.32 16.37 0.40
CA THR A 331 -9.56 16.08 -0.32
C THR A 331 -9.33 15.90 -1.82
N GLN A 332 -8.28 16.49 -2.35
CA GLN A 332 -7.86 16.35 -3.75
C GLN A 332 -6.77 15.29 -3.90
N GLU A 333 -5.72 15.37 -3.08
CA GLU A 333 -4.51 14.56 -3.30
C GLU A 333 -4.69 13.09 -2.93
N ILE A 334 -5.46 12.76 -1.89
CA ILE A 334 -5.64 11.35 -1.51
C ILE A 334 -6.45 10.54 -2.52
N PRO A 335 -7.56 11.03 -3.09
CA PRO A 335 -8.23 10.32 -4.19
C PRO A 335 -7.32 10.12 -5.41
N GLU A 336 -6.51 11.12 -5.79
CA GLU A 336 -5.53 10.98 -6.87
C GLU A 336 -4.46 9.93 -6.53
N LEU A 337 -3.90 9.97 -5.33
CA LEU A 337 -2.94 8.99 -4.85
C LEU A 337 -3.51 7.56 -4.93
N ASN A 338 -4.73 7.35 -4.42
CA ASN A 338 -5.38 6.04 -4.45
C ASN A 338 -5.58 5.55 -5.89
N GLN A 339 -5.91 6.45 -6.83
CA GLN A 339 -6.02 6.11 -8.24
C GLN A 339 -4.65 5.73 -8.84
N ARG A 340 -3.59 6.51 -8.59
CA ARG A 340 -2.23 6.22 -9.09
C ARG A 340 -1.68 4.89 -8.56
N ILE A 341 -1.90 4.60 -7.28
CA ILE A 341 -1.57 3.30 -6.67
C ILE A 341 -2.33 2.17 -7.40
N THR A 342 -3.62 2.36 -7.63
CA THR A 342 -4.45 1.38 -8.32
C THR A 342 -3.97 1.14 -9.75
N ASP A 343 -3.65 2.20 -10.49
CA ASP A 343 -3.15 2.12 -11.86
C ASP A 343 -1.78 1.42 -11.94
N PHE A 344 -0.90 1.64 -10.96
CA PHE A 344 0.35 0.88 -10.84
C PHE A 344 0.09 -0.63 -10.74
N PHE A 345 -0.82 -1.05 -9.87
CA PHE A 345 -1.16 -2.47 -9.73
C PHE A 345 -1.86 -3.05 -10.96
N ILE A 346 -2.73 -2.28 -11.63
CA ILE A 346 -3.35 -2.71 -12.90
C ILE A 346 -2.27 -2.99 -13.95
N ARG A 347 -1.32 -2.06 -14.15
CA ARG A 347 -0.24 -2.25 -15.14
C ARG A 347 0.61 -3.46 -14.84
N ASN A 348 0.98 -3.67 -13.58
CA ASN A 348 1.96 -4.67 -13.19
C ASN A 348 1.39 -6.06 -12.88
N LEU A 349 0.08 -6.18 -12.61
CA LEU A 349 -0.54 -7.46 -12.25
C LEU A 349 -1.53 -7.99 -13.29
N LEU A 350 -2.15 -7.10 -14.10
CA LEU A 350 -3.16 -7.51 -15.08
C LEU A 350 -2.63 -7.53 -16.51
N HIS A 351 -1.65 -6.70 -16.84
CA HIS A 351 -1.09 -6.57 -18.18
C HIS A 351 0.29 -7.22 -18.33
N GLN A 352 0.59 -8.26 -17.54
CA GLN A 352 1.81 -9.02 -17.81
C GLN A 352 1.75 -9.58 -19.24
N PRO A 353 2.75 -9.32 -20.11
CA PRO A 353 2.81 -9.99 -21.40
C PRO A 353 2.86 -11.50 -21.12
N LYS A 354 1.98 -12.27 -21.75
CA LYS A 354 2.13 -13.72 -21.79
C LYS A 354 3.54 -13.97 -22.32
N LEU A 355 4.42 -14.53 -21.50
CA LEU A 355 5.67 -15.12 -22.00
C LEU A 355 5.22 -16.18 -23.00
N ASP A 356 5.38 -15.87 -24.28
CA ASP A 356 5.14 -16.85 -25.35
C ASP A 356 6.06 -18.04 -25.08
N GLN A 357 5.48 -19.20 -24.80
CA GLN A 357 6.17 -20.48 -24.63
C GLN A 357 6.88 -20.95 -25.93
N GLN A 358 7.05 -20.07 -26.92
CA GLN A 358 7.62 -20.43 -28.23
C GLN A 358 9.14 -20.26 -28.35
N ASP A 359 9.82 -19.65 -27.35
CA ASP A 359 11.28 -19.46 -27.43
C ASP A 359 12.13 -20.60 -26.84
N PHE A 360 11.51 -21.67 -26.32
CA PHE A 360 12.25 -22.83 -25.75
C PHE A 360 12.47 -24.00 -26.70
N VAL A 361 12.19 -23.87 -28.02
CA VAL A 361 12.36 -24.96 -29.02
C VAL A 361 13.43 -24.62 -30.06
N ARG A 362 14.31 -23.67 -29.85
CA ARG A 362 15.47 -23.43 -30.73
C ARG A 362 16.73 -23.07 -29.95
N GLN A 363 17.29 -24.03 -29.26
CA GLN A 363 18.75 -24.11 -29.05
C GLN A 363 19.16 -25.59 -28.92
#